data_7d9df0fa87fc45dc545ac6f170ea76f0
#
_entry.id   7d9df0fa87fc45dc545ac6f170ea76f0
#
_cell.length_a   1.000
_cell.length_b   1.000
_cell.length_c   1.000
_cell.angle_alpha   90.00
_cell.angle_beta   90.00
_cell.angle_gamma   90.00
#
_symmetry.space_group_name_H-M   'P 1'
#
loop_
_entity.id
_entity.type
_entity.pdbx_description
1 polymer ?
#
loop_
_entity_poly.entity_id
_entity_poly.type
_entity_poly.pdbx_seq_one_letter_code
_entity_poly.pdbx_strand_id
1 'polypeptide(L)'
;MMCEHSLARKTLDRFWDGRKRWQEDCTGSHLGPPLVTRVLATALTATFAWAICSLSETNAQSGRPITIIVPYSPGTGPDILARDIGEPLSRKWAQPIVIDNKSGASGSIGTQMVARAAPDGLTLLMTPDPPFTANLFLMKKLPYDPIKSFAPISEVATGTLALVVNSSIQATSAQAFVAHAKAHAGEINYASPGVGTPHHLTMEFFKTAAGINLQHIPFKDAAGAVSNLVGGHVSAAFLPVHVALPLPQDKVRIIGVTSGKRLASTPQVATLIEQGFPGFEAYIRFGILAPAGTPPELVERYSKAVGEVVRSTELVDQLTRQGLTAVGGTSQSYAEAIAADLSQWRKVVADGKIVTDN
;
A
#
# COMPACT_ATOMS: atom_id res chain seq x y z
N MET A 1 61.43 17.37 12.91
CA MET A 1 62.10 16.07 12.87
C MET A 1 61.41 15.30 11.77
N MET A 2 61.79 15.47 10.55
CA MET A 2 62.96 14.93 9.82
C MET A 2 62.98 13.42 9.76
N CYS A 3 63.07 12.99 8.50
CA CYS A 3 63.45 11.69 7.96
C CYS A 3 62.33 10.64 7.84
N GLU A 4 62.11 9.99 6.71
CA GLU A 4 62.92 9.87 5.47
C GLU A 4 62.07 9.35 4.31
N HIS A 5 62.23 10.01 3.16
CA HIS A 5 61.97 9.45 1.82
C HIS A 5 63.04 8.41 1.48
N SER A 6 62.69 7.36 0.87
CA SER A 6 63.49 6.54 -0.07
C SER A 6 63.06 5.09 -0.05
N LEU A 7 62.40 4.67 -1.12
CA LEU A 7 62.47 3.31 -1.68
C LEU A 7 61.31 3.03 -2.67
N ALA A 8 61.29 3.80 -3.75
CA ALA A 8 60.39 3.45 -4.90
C ALA A 8 60.96 4.03 -6.21
N ARG A 9 62.21 3.71 -6.52
CA ARG A 9 62.83 4.00 -7.82
C ARG A 9 63.91 3.00 -8.14
N LYS A 10 63.58 1.73 -8.37
CA LYS A 10 64.50 0.72 -8.96
C LYS A 10 63.78 -0.53 -9.43
N THR A 11 62.82 -0.43 -10.30
CA THR A 11 62.27 -1.60 -11.04
C THR A 11 61.64 -1.25 -12.40
N LEU A 12 62.20 -0.25 -13.10
CA LEU A 12 61.68 0.15 -14.43
C LEU A 12 62.75 0.19 -15.55
N ASP A 13 63.88 -0.47 -15.38
CA ASP A 13 64.97 -0.47 -16.35
C ASP A 13 65.45 -1.88 -16.77
N ARG A 14 64.54 -2.82 -17.01
CA ARG A 14 64.90 -4.14 -17.55
C ARG A 14 63.92 -4.71 -18.58
N PHE A 15 63.35 -3.88 -19.43
CA PHE A 15 62.51 -4.39 -20.52
C PHE A 15 62.66 -3.63 -21.84
N TRP A 16 63.89 -3.16 -22.15
CA TRP A 16 64.22 -2.50 -23.40
C TRP A 16 65.60 -2.91 -23.89
N ASP A 17 65.75 -4.24 -24.20
CA ASP A 17 66.86 -4.65 -25.07
C ASP A 17 66.49 -5.99 -25.72
N GLY A 18 66.04 -5.95 -26.97
CA GLY A 18 65.60 -7.14 -27.74
C GLY A 18 65.09 -6.81 -29.12
N ARG A 19 65.49 -5.72 -29.70
CA ARG A 19 65.15 -5.39 -31.10
C ARG A 19 66.45 -5.38 -31.90
N LYS A 20 66.71 -6.46 -32.61
CA LYS A 20 67.47 -6.54 -33.88
C LYS A 20 67.90 -7.99 -34.12
N ARG A 21 67.16 -8.66 -34.93
CA ARG A 21 67.63 -9.62 -36.00
C ARG A 21 66.44 -10.45 -36.42
N TRP A 22 66.04 -10.22 -37.62
CA TRP A 22 65.71 -11.16 -38.70
C TRP A 22 65.01 -10.33 -39.78
N GLN A 23 65.80 -9.71 -40.63
CA GLN A 23 65.45 -9.37 -42.00
C GLN A 23 66.07 -10.48 -42.82
N GLU A 24 65.28 -11.10 -43.65
CA GLU A 24 65.53 -11.56 -45.00
C GLU A 24 64.73 -12.82 -45.35
N ASP A 25 64.12 -12.66 -46.52
CA ASP A 25 63.60 -13.68 -47.42
C ASP A 25 62.31 -14.43 -47.08
N CYS A 26 61.23 -13.99 -47.81
CA CYS A 26 60.64 -14.86 -48.86
C CYS A 26 59.52 -14.10 -49.59
N THR A 27 59.75 -13.81 -50.83
CA THR A 27 58.73 -13.40 -51.82
C THR A 27 57.70 -14.48 -51.96
N GLY A 28 56.44 -14.21 -51.66
CA GLY A 28 55.30 -15.09 -51.90
C GLY A 28 54.04 -14.27 -52.07
N SER A 29 53.63 -14.09 -53.29
CA SER A 29 52.38 -13.46 -53.74
C SER A 29 51.16 -14.21 -53.21
N HIS A 30 50.47 -13.68 -52.18
CA HIS A 30 49.11 -14.08 -51.82
C HIS A 30 48.14 -12.91 -52.00
N LEU A 31 47.36 -12.99 -53.08
CA LEU A 31 46.16 -12.18 -53.30
C LEU A 31 45.23 -12.34 -52.11
N GLY A 32 45.04 -11.30 -51.34
CA GLY A 32 44.04 -11.26 -50.23
C GLY A 32 42.62 -11.37 -50.81
N PRO A 33 41.66 -11.87 -50.00
CA PRO A 33 40.29 -12.06 -50.46
C PRO A 33 39.69 -10.73 -50.94
N PRO A 34 38.80 -10.76 -51.95
CA PRO A 34 38.25 -9.54 -52.57
C PRO A 34 37.50 -8.70 -51.54
N LEU A 35 37.57 -7.38 -51.70
CA LEU A 35 36.95 -6.36 -50.79
C LEU A 35 35.50 -6.64 -50.39
N VAL A 36 34.74 -7.34 -51.29
CA VAL A 36 33.34 -7.71 -51.06
C VAL A 36 33.18 -8.70 -49.86
N THR A 37 34.12 -9.64 -49.70
CA THR A 37 34.08 -10.60 -48.60
C THR A 37 34.40 -9.95 -47.22
N ARG A 38 35.18 -8.88 -47.21
CA ARG A 38 35.48 -8.13 -45.97
C ARG A 38 34.32 -7.27 -45.52
N VAL A 39 33.56 -6.68 -46.46
CA VAL A 39 32.37 -5.85 -46.15
C VAL A 39 31.22 -6.74 -45.65
N LEU A 40 31.02 -7.92 -46.22
CA LEU A 40 30.00 -8.87 -45.77
C LEU A 40 30.32 -9.46 -44.36
N ALA A 41 31.58 -9.72 -44.04
CA ALA A 41 31.98 -10.26 -42.74
C ALA A 41 31.82 -9.21 -41.63
N THR A 42 32.12 -7.93 -41.90
CA THR A 42 31.92 -6.85 -40.92
C THR A 42 30.43 -6.47 -40.72
N ALA A 43 29.60 -6.61 -41.76
CA ALA A 43 28.15 -6.39 -41.64
C ALA A 43 27.46 -7.50 -40.81
N LEU A 44 27.86 -8.77 -40.95
CA LEU A 44 27.34 -9.89 -40.16
C LEU A 44 27.76 -9.80 -38.67
N THR A 45 28.98 -9.36 -38.38
CA THR A 45 29.43 -9.20 -36.98
C THR A 45 28.76 -8.03 -36.28
N ALA A 46 28.45 -6.92 -36.99
CA ALA A 46 27.75 -5.79 -36.45
C ALA A 46 26.28 -6.10 -36.13
N THR A 47 25.58 -6.87 -37.01
CA THR A 47 24.19 -7.29 -36.75
C THR A 47 24.08 -8.31 -35.59
N PHE A 48 25.08 -9.19 -35.45
CA PHE A 48 25.11 -10.15 -34.34
C PHE A 48 25.43 -9.48 -32.99
N ALA A 49 26.29 -8.47 -32.98
CA ALA A 49 26.60 -7.68 -31.80
C ALA A 49 25.36 -6.84 -31.33
N TRP A 50 24.58 -6.34 -32.29
CA TRP A 50 23.35 -5.58 -31.97
C TRP A 50 22.24 -6.48 -31.43
N ALA A 51 22.10 -7.70 -31.90
CA ALA A 51 21.16 -8.68 -31.40
C ALA A 51 21.52 -9.18 -29.99
N ILE A 52 22.80 -9.28 -29.66
CA ILE A 52 23.25 -9.65 -28.29
C ILE A 52 23.03 -8.50 -27.28
N CYS A 53 23.20 -7.23 -27.68
CA CYS A 53 22.91 -6.08 -26.82
C CYS A 53 21.41 -5.96 -26.48
N SER A 54 20.51 -6.31 -27.41
CA SER A 54 19.05 -6.27 -27.19
C SER A 54 18.54 -7.37 -26.25
N LEU A 55 19.28 -8.47 -26.07
CA LEU A 55 18.95 -9.57 -25.16
C LEU A 55 19.44 -9.32 -23.71
N SER A 56 20.31 -8.35 -23.51
CA SER A 56 20.88 -8.07 -22.18
C SER A 56 20.02 -7.16 -21.32
N GLU A 57 19.08 -6.39 -21.90
CA GLU A 57 18.22 -5.48 -21.12
C GLU A 57 17.12 -6.21 -20.35
N THR A 58 16.71 -7.40 -20.80
CA THR A 58 15.66 -8.18 -20.12
C THR A 58 16.15 -8.90 -18.86
N ASN A 59 17.46 -9.10 -18.67
CA ASN A 59 18.01 -9.77 -17.48
C ASN A 59 18.54 -8.83 -16.39
N ALA A 60 18.64 -7.52 -16.63
CA ALA A 60 19.15 -6.56 -15.66
C ALA A 60 18.16 -6.27 -14.50
N GLN A 61 16.88 -6.63 -14.65
CA GLN A 61 15.88 -6.49 -13.58
C GLN A 61 15.88 -7.65 -12.58
N SER A 62 16.42 -8.81 -12.93
CA SER A 62 16.31 -10.04 -12.12
C SER A 62 17.17 -10.05 -10.85
N GLY A 63 17.96 -9.01 -10.56
CA GLY A 63 18.77 -8.92 -9.34
C GLY A 63 18.46 -7.72 -8.43
N ARG A 64 17.73 -6.71 -8.91
CA ARG A 64 17.40 -5.52 -8.10
C ARG A 64 16.18 -5.81 -7.23
N PRO A 65 16.21 -5.49 -5.91
CA PRO A 65 15.07 -5.73 -5.05
C PRO A 65 13.87 -4.86 -5.45
N ILE A 66 12.66 -5.40 -5.29
CA ILE A 66 11.43 -4.59 -5.30
C ILE A 66 11.26 -4.01 -3.91
N THR A 67 11.09 -2.71 -3.80
CA THR A 67 10.80 -2.03 -2.55
C THR A 67 9.31 -1.75 -2.43
N ILE A 68 8.68 -2.27 -1.40
CA ILE A 68 7.30 -1.92 -1.05
C ILE A 68 7.35 -0.84 0.03
N ILE A 69 7.01 0.38 -0.34
CA ILE A 69 6.87 1.50 0.59
C ILE A 69 5.56 1.33 1.36
N VAL A 70 5.67 1.37 2.69
CA VAL A 70 4.52 1.41 3.61
C VAL A 70 4.51 2.78 4.28
N PRO A 71 3.50 3.65 4.03
CA PRO A 71 3.50 5.02 4.53
C PRO A 71 3.05 5.14 6.00
N TYR A 72 3.23 4.08 6.78
CA TYR A 72 2.88 3.97 8.20
C TYR A 72 3.99 3.26 8.99
N SER A 73 3.93 3.37 10.31
CA SER A 73 4.91 2.77 11.21
C SER A 73 4.90 1.23 11.12
N PRO A 74 6.03 0.58 11.40
CA PRO A 74 6.09 -0.88 11.54
C PRO A 74 5.05 -1.41 12.54
N GLY A 75 4.51 -2.60 12.27
CA GLY A 75 3.48 -3.25 13.10
C GLY A 75 2.06 -2.74 12.89
N THR A 76 1.85 -1.78 12.00
CA THR A 76 0.49 -1.37 11.58
C THR A 76 -0.09 -2.32 10.54
N GLY A 77 -1.42 -2.28 10.34
CA GLY A 77 -2.10 -3.16 9.38
C GLY A 77 -1.44 -3.24 8.00
N PRO A 78 -1.14 -2.11 7.32
CA PRO A 78 -0.48 -2.16 6.01
C PRO A 78 0.95 -2.72 6.05
N ASP A 79 1.70 -2.56 7.15
CA ASP A 79 3.03 -3.15 7.31
C ASP A 79 2.95 -4.68 7.46
N ILE A 80 2.02 -5.15 8.29
CA ILE A 80 1.77 -6.58 8.47
C ILE A 80 1.37 -7.20 7.13
N LEU A 81 0.40 -6.63 6.43
CA LEU A 81 -0.02 -7.09 5.11
C LEU A 81 1.10 -7.10 4.07
N ALA A 82 1.94 -6.05 4.05
CA ALA A 82 3.07 -6.00 3.13
C ALA A 82 4.08 -7.13 3.39
N ARG A 83 4.31 -7.51 4.65
CA ARG A 83 5.18 -8.62 5.03
C ARG A 83 4.54 -9.97 4.73
N ASP A 84 3.25 -10.12 5.03
CA ASP A 84 2.49 -11.35 4.79
C ASP A 84 2.46 -11.73 3.31
N ILE A 85 2.34 -10.76 2.40
CA ILE A 85 2.38 -11.01 0.95
C ILE A 85 3.80 -10.95 0.37
N GLY A 86 4.73 -10.23 0.99
CA GLY A 86 6.06 -9.95 0.45
C GLY A 86 6.90 -11.20 0.27
N GLU A 87 6.93 -12.08 1.25
CA GLU A 87 7.71 -13.32 1.18
C GLU A 87 7.17 -14.29 0.11
N PRO A 88 5.87 -14.61 0.04
CA PRO A 88 5.32 -15.42 -1.06
C PRO A 88 5.56 -14.81 -2.45
N LEU A 89 5.41 -13.49 -2.59
CA LEU A 89 5.67 -12.79 -3.85
C LEU A 89 7.15 -12.82 -4.23
N SER A 90 8.06 -12.67 -3.26
CA SER A 90 9.51 -12.77 -3.50
C SER A 90 9.88 -14.13 -4.07
N ARG A 91 9.33 -15.21 -3.50
CA ARG A 91 9.52 -16.58 -4.05
C ARG A 91 8.94 -16.71 -5.46
N LYS A 92 7.73 -16.17 -5.68
CA LYS A 92 7.02 -16.26 -6.97
C LYS A 92 7.70 -15.49 -8.08
N TRP A 93 8.28 -14.34 -7.77
CA TRP A 93 8.98 -13.49 -8.75
C TRP A 93 10.48 -13.81 -8.88
N ALA A 94 11.01 -14.70 -8.01
CA ALA A 94 12.45 -14.96 -7.89
C ALA A 94 13.27 -13.66 -7.74
N GLN A 95 12.70 -12.69 -6.99
CA GLN A 95 13.24 -11.36 -6.82
C GLN A 95 13.06 -10.91 -5.37
N PRO A 96 14.10 -10.40 -4.69
CA PRO A 96 13.98 -9.93 -3.31
C PRO A 96 12.95 -8.82 -3.17
N ILE A 97 12.14 -8.88 -2.10
CA ILE A 97 11.21 -7.81 -1.72
C ILE A 97 11.67 -7.21 -0.39
N VAL A 98 11.78 -5.89 -0.36
CA VAL A 98 12.12 -5.11 0.83
C VAL A 98 10.92 -4.27 1.24
N ILE A 99 10.53 -4.35 2.51
CA ILE A 99 9.49 -3.49 3.08
C ILE A 99 10.15 -2.28 3.72
N ASP A 100 9.79 -1.07 3.26
CA ASP A 100 10.36 0.18 3.74
C ASP A 100 9.26 1.10 4.30
N ASN A 101 9.28 1.31 5.62
CA ASN A 101 8.29 2.11 6.32
C ASN A 101 8.63 3.61 6.28
N LYS A 102 7.77 4.43 5.65
CA LYS A 102 7.94 5.89 5.50
C LYS A 102 6.72 6.63 6.08
N SER A 103 6.61 6.62 7.39
CA SER A 103 5.47 7.22 8.10
C SER A 103 5.50 8.75 8.10
N GLY A 104 4.32 9.36 8.27
CA GLY A 104 4.13 10.79 8.47
C GLY A 104 3.00 11.40 7.64
N ALA A 105 2.42 12.51 8.14
CA ALA A 105 1.34 13.28 7.51
C ALA A 105 0.19 12.38 6.98
N SER A 106 -0.36 11.55 7.87
CA SER A 106 -1.45 10.59 7.53
C SER A 106 -1.15 9.72 6.30
N GLY A 107 0.13 9.29 6.15
CA GLY A 107 0.59 8.46 5.04
C GLY A 107 1.05 9.24 3.80
N SER A 108 0.88 10.56 3.76
CA SER A 108 1.17 11.36 2.56
C SER A 108 2.66 11.38 2.20
N ILE A 109 3.58 11.28 3.19
CA ILE A 109 5.02 11.30 2.93
C ILE A 109 5.45 10.09 2.10
N GLY A 110 5.18 8.88 2.57
CA GLY A 110 5.55 7.66 1.84
C GLY A 110 4.79 7.52 0.52
N THR A 111 3.52 7.94 0.49
CA THR A 111 2.71 7.94 -0.74
C THR A 111 3.31 8.87 -1.80
N GLN A 112 3.78 10.07 -1.41
CA GLN A 112 4.45 11.00 -2.31
C GLN A 112 5.75 10.42 -2.87
N MET A 113 6.51 9.68 -2.06
CA MET A 113 7.76 9.05 -2.55
C MET A 113 7.47 8.10 -3.71
N VAL A 114 6.42 7.28 -3.60
CA VAL A 114 6.02 6.37 -4.68
C VAL A 114 5.47 7.14 -5.88
N ALA A 115 4.66 8.18 -5.67
CA ALA A 115 4.15 9.03 -6.76
C ALA A 115 5.26 9.63 -7.64
N ARG A 116 6.46 9.80 -7.09
CA ARG A 116 7.65 10.37 -7.78
C ARG A 116 8.69 9.32 -8.18
N ALA A 117 8.47 8.06 -7.85
CA ALA A 117 9.41 7.00 -8.20
C ALA A 117 9.38 6.69 -9.71
N ALA A 118 10.46 6.09 -10.20
CA ALA A 118 10.51 5.62 -11.57
C ALA A 118 9.44 4.53 -11.81
N PRO A 119 8.76 4.54 -12.97
CA PRO A 119 7.70 3.57 -13.28
C PRO A 119 8.28 2.26 -13.81
N ASP A 120 9.41 1.81 -13.24
CA ASP A 120 10.14 0.59 -13.64
C ASP A 120 9.65 -0.68 -12.93
N GLY A 121 8.64 -0.55 -12.05
CA GLY A 121 8.07 -1.65 -11.27
C GLY A 121 8.89 -2.05 -10.04
N LEU A 122 9.99 -1.37 -9.73
CA LEU A 122 10.84 -1.70 -8.58
C LEU A 122 10.42 -0.96 -7.29
N THR A 123 9.51 -0.01 -7.39
CA THR A 123 8.94 0.70 -6.22
C THR A 123 7.44 0.57 -6.24
N LEU A 124 6.89 -0.03 -5.20
CA LEU A 124 5.46 -0.22 -5.02
C LEU A 124 5.00 0.45 -3.72
N LEU A 125 3.71 0.68 -3.58
CA LEU A 125 3.08 1.25 -2.40
C LEU A 125 2.10 0.23 -1.81
N MET A 126 2.21 -0.10 -0.53
CA MET A 126 1.19 -0.80 0.23
C MET A 126 0.57 0.16 1.24
N THR A 127 -0.73 0.42 1.12
CA THR A 127 -1.38 1.43 1.96
C THR A 127 -2.87 1.12 2.15
N PRO A 128 -3.50 1.63 3.23
CA PRO A 128 -4.95 1.76 3.28
C PRO A 128 -5.42 2.90 2.35
N ASP A 129 -6.72 2.98 2.14
CA ASP A 129 -7.38 3.89 1.19
C ASP A 129 -7.28 5.42 1.50
N PRO A 130 -7.15 5.94 2.76
CA PRO A 130 -7.23 7.38 3.00
C PRO A 130 -6.32 8.26 2.14
N PRO A 131 -5.07 7.89 1.81
CA PRO A 131 -4.22 8.68 0.92
C PRO A 131 -4.78 8.90 -0.48
N PHE A 132 -5.66 8.02 -0.97
CA PHE A 132 -6.27 8.11 -2.31
C PHE A 132 -7.68 8.66 -2.29
N THR A 133 -8.34 8.64 -1.15
CA THR A 133 -9.77 8.95 -1.01
C THR A 133 -9.98 10.15 -0.11
N ALA A 134 -10.03 9.94 1.19
CA ALA A 134 -10.41 10.94 2.16
C ALA A 134 -9.46 12.14 2.23
N ASN A 135 -8.14 11.92 2.15
CA ASN A 135 -7.15 12.99 2.25
C ASN A 135 -7.31 14.04 1.13
N LEU A 136 -7.85 13.66 -0.03
CA LEU A 136 -8.14 14.62 -1.12
C LEU A 136 -9.11 15.72 -0.67
N PHE A 137 -10.03 15.40 0.22
CA PHE A 137 -11.07 16.33 0.69
C PHE A 137 -10.73 16.98 2.04
N LEU A 138 -9.79 16.39 2.78
CA LEU A 138 -9.46 16.81 4.15
C LEU A 138 -8.18 17.65 4.21
N MET A 139 -7.23 17.46 3.29
CA MET A 139 -5.97 18.19 3.29
C MET A 139 -6.06 19.40 2.36
N LYS A 140 -5.63 20.58 2.81
CA LYS A 140 -5.58 21.81 1.99
C LYS A 140 -4.76 21.64 0.72
N LYS A 141 -3.70 20.82 0.76
CA LYS A 141 -2.82 20.54 -0.36
C LYS A 141 -2.22 19.15 -0.25
N LEU A 142 -2.60 18.25 -1.16
CA LEU A 142 -1.91 16.98 -1.34
C LEU A 142 -0.67 17.17 -2.21
N PRO A 143 0.46 16.55 -1.85
CA PRO A 143 1.70 16.67 -2.64
C PRO A 143 1.74 15.75 -3.86
N TYR A 144 0.65 15.06 -4.18
CA TYR A 144 0.46 14.16 -5.32
C TYR A 144 -1.01 14.21 -5.79
N ASP A 145 -1.25 13.75 -7.01
CA ASP A 145 -2.62 13.51 -7.50
C ASP A 145 -3.03 12.08 -7.16
N PRO A 146 -4.04 11.85 -6.31
CA PRO A 146 -4.41 10.52 -5.86
C PRO A 146 -4.94 9.60 -6.96
N ILE A 147 -5.40 10.16 -8.08
CA ILE A 147 -5.93 9.39 -9.21
C ILE A 147 -4.86 9.20 -10.30
N LYS A 148 -4.12 10.28 -10.63
CA LYS A 148 -3.22 10.29 -11.80
C LYS A 148 -1.80 9.86 -11.49
N SER A 149 -1.37 9.89 -10.21
CA SER A 149 0.02 9.58 -9.84
C SER A 149 0.28 8.08 -9.63
N PHE A 150 -0.74 7.22 -9.75
CA PHE A 150 -0.61 5.79 -9.44
C PHE A 150 -1.29 4.91 -10.46
N ALA A 151 -0.78 3.69 -10.57
CA ALA A 151 -1.39 2.56 -11.26
C ALA A 151 -1.82 1.53 -10.21
N PRO A 152 -3.12 1.32 -9.95
CA PRO A 152 -3.61 0.29 -9.04
C PRO A 152 -3.16 -1.10 -9.52
N ILE A 153 -2.66 -1.94 -8.59
CA ILE A 153 -2.27 -3.31 -8.89
C ILE A 153 -3.34 -4.29 -8.40
N SER A 154 -3.64 -4.25 -7.10
CA SER A 154 -4.63 -5.16 -6.51
C SER A 154 -5.12 -4.64 -5.15
N GLU A 155 -6.39 -4.79 -4.88
CA GLU A 155 -6.91 -4.76 -3.52
C GLU A 155 -6.53 -6.06 -2.83
N VAL A 156 -5.77 -5.95 -1.75
CA VAL A 156 -5.23 -7.10 -1.01
C VAL A 156 -6.26 -7.61 0.00
N ALA A 157 -6.77 -6.72 0.82
CA ALA A 157 -7.72 -7.06 1.88
C ALA A 157 -8.64 -5.89 2.23
N THR A 158 -9.77 -6.22 2.84
CA THR A 158 -10.66 -5.25 3.49
C THR A 158 -10.80 -5.53 4.98
N GLY A 159 -10.85 -4.46 5.77
CA GLY A 159 -11.18 -4.49 7.18
C GLY A 159 -12.60 -3.94 7.40
N THR A 160 -13.45 -4.73 8.05
CA THR A 160 -14.78 -4.26 8.47
C THR A 160 -14.69 -3.54 9.81
N LEU A 161 -15.46 -2.47 9.96
CA LEU A 161 -15.61 -1.74 11.21
C LEU A 161 -16.86 -2.19 11.96
N ALA A 162 -16.78 -2.20 13.27
CA ALA A 162 -17.88 -2.42 14.18
C ALA A 162 -18.27 -1.10 14.86
N LEU A 163 -19.55 -0.81 14.93
CA LEU A 163 -20.08 0.23 15.82
C LEU A 163 -20.11 -0.33 17.24
N VAL A 164 -19.25 0.23 18.09
CA VAL A 164 -19.08 -0.18 19.48
C VAL A 164 -19.57 0.95 20.38
N VAL A 165 -20.37 0.63 21.36
CA VAL A 165 -20.85 1.58 22.38
C VAL A 165 -20.39 1.16 23.77
N ASN A 166 -20.16 2.14 24.64
CA ASN A 166 -19.95 1.86 26.06
C ASN A 166 -21.23 1.31 26.69
N SER A 167 -21.11 0.41 27.66
CA SER A 167 -22.24 -0.27 28.31
C SER A 167 -23.15 0.66 29.10
N SER A 168 -22.67 1.87 29.45
CA SER A 168 -23.51 2.92 30.05
C SER A 168 -24.63 3.37 29.09
N ILE A 169 -24.40 3.28 27.79
CA ILE A 169 -25.41 3.47 26.73
C ILE A 169 -26.21 2.19 26.61
N GLN A 170 -27.47 2.20 27.04
CA GLN A 170 -28.35 1.03 27.02
C GLN A 170 -28.92 0.78 25.62
N ALA A 171 -28.03 0.67 24.61
CA ALA A 171 -28.38 0.37 23.24
C ALA A 171 -27.86 -1.01 22.84
N THR A 172 -28.74 -1.85 22.31
CA THR A 172 -28.41 -3.19 21.82
C THR A 172 -28.43 -3.30 20.29
N SER A 173 -28.75 -2.20 19.62
CA SER A 173 -28.77 -2.07 18.14
C SER A 173 -28.39 -0.66 17.73
N ALA A 174 -28.05 -0.47 16.47
CA ALA A 174 -27.78 0.85 15.93
C ALA A 174 -29.01 1.76 15.96
N GLN A 175 -30.22 1.21 15.73
CA GLN A 175 -31.45 1.99 15.86
C GLN A 175 -31.68 2.47 17.30
N ALA A 176 -31.46 1.60 18.30
CA ALA A 176 -31.58 1.98 19.71
C ALA A 176 -30.55 3.07 20.09
N PHE A 177 -29.33 2.97 19.56
CA PHE A 177 -28.31 3.99 19.75
C PHE A 177 -28.73 5.33 19.12
N VAL A 178 -29.28 5.31 17.90
CA VAL A 178 -29.80 6.50 17.23
C VAL A 178 -30.94 7.15 18.02
N ALA A 179 -31.89 6.34 18.54
CA ALA A 179 -32.96 6.84 19.38
C ALA A 179 -32.41 7.50 20.67
N HIS A 180 -31.44 6.87 21.32
CA HIS A 180 -30.76 7.40 22.48
C HIS A 180 -30.04 8.72 22.17
N ALA A 181 -29.27 8.78 21.06
CA ALA A 181 -28.57 9.97 20.66
C ALA A 181 -29.48 11.15 20.31
N LYS A 182 -30.67 10.88 19.75
CA LYS A 182 -31.70 11.92 19.51
C LYS A 182 -32.32 12.44 20.79
N ALA A 183 -32.53 11.57 21.80
CA ALA A 183 -33.07 11.97 23.10
C ALA A 183 -32.07 12.76 23.94
N HIS A 184 -30.77 12.59 23.68
CA HIS A 184 -29.67 13.23 24.43
C HIS A 184 -28.81 14.09 23.49
N ALA A 185 -29.45 14.91 22.66
CA ALA A 185 -28.78 15.71 21.63
C ALA A 185 -27.72 16.64 22.24
N GLY A 186 -26.47 16.52 21.76
CA GLY A 186 -25.31 17.28 22.21
C GLY A 186 -24.54 16.68 23.39
N GLU A 187 -25.08 15.63 24.05
CA GLU A 187 -24.41 14.96 25.19
C GLU A 187 -23.57 13.75 24.76
N ILE A 188 -23.91 13.14 23.65
CA ILE A 188 -23.26 11.92 23.18
C ILE A 188 -22.02 12.27 22.36
N ASN A 189 -20.92 11.62 22.70
CA ASN A 189 -19.63 11.78 22.02
C ASN A 189 -19.14 10.45 21.41
N TYR A 190 -18.11 10.55 20.57
CA TYR A 190 -17.45 9.38 20.00
C TYR A 190 -15.94 9.57 19.85
N ALA A 191 -15.20 8.47 19.94
CA ALA A 191 -13.76 8.45 19.81
C ALA A 191 -13.32 8.10 18.37
N SER A 192 -12.18 8.65 17.94
CA SER A 192 -11.42 8.14 16.82
C SER A 192 -9.91 8.29 17.06
N PRO A 193 -9.05 7.56 16.30
CA PRO A 193 -7.60 7.74 16.33
C PRO A 193 -7.11 9.04 15.64
N GLY A 194 -7.99 10.01 15.47
CA GLY A 194 -7.69 11.31 14.86
C GLY A 194 -8.60 11.66 13.69
N VAL A 195 -8.56 12.95 13.34
CA VAL A 195 -9.36 13.51 12.25
C VAL A 195 -8.92 12.91 10.92
N GLY A 196 -9.88 12.57 10.06
CA GLY A 196 -9.62 11.99 8.73
C GLY A 196 -9.31 10.50 8.72
N THR A 197 -9.23 9.85 9.87
CA THR A 197 -9.08 8.38 9.90
C THR A 197 -10.35 7.68 9.44
N PRO A 198 -10.29 6.43 8.94
CA PRO A 198 -11.48 5.67 8.56
C PRO A 198 -12.53 5.58 9.68
N HIS A 199 -12.09 5.49 10.91
CA HIS A 199 -12.95 5.48 12.11
C HIS A 199 -13.78 6.76 12.24
N HIS A 200 -13.13 7.91 12.10
CA HIS A 200 -13.77 9.23 12.13
C HIS A 200 -14.76 9.37 10.97
N LEU A 201 -14.31 9.11 9.75
CA LEU A 201 -15.13 9.30 8.56
C LEU A 201 -16.34 8.37 8.54
N THR A 202 -16.19 7.12 8.98
CA THR A 202 -17.30 6.17 9.11
C THR A 202 -18.33 6.66 10.13
N MET A 203 -17.90 7.30 11.23
CA MET A 203 -18.84 7.87 12.19
C MET A 203 -19.55 9.09 11.61
N GLU A 204 -18.88 9.96 10.89
CA GLU A 204 -19.50 11.09 10.21
C GLU A 204 -20.51 10.63 9.13
N PHE A 205 -20.17 9.57 8.40
CA PHE A 205 -21.12 8.93 7.47
C PHE A 205 -22.34 8.40 8.22
N PHE A 206 -22.13 7.74 9.37
CA PHE A 206 -23.24 7.23 10.19
C PHE A 206 -24.10 8.36 10.77
N LYS A 207 -23.50 9.44 11.27
CA LYS A 207 -24.23 10.63 11.75
C LYS A 207 -25.13 11.20 10.66
N THR A 208 -24.61 11.33 9.44
CA THR A 208 -25.38 11.83 8.29
C THR A 208 -26.51 10.88 7.93
N ALA A 209 -26.25 9.57 7.81
CA ALA A 209 -27.24 8.56 7.44
C ALA A 209 -28.35 8.41 8.50
N ALA A 210 -28.02 8.60 9.78
CA ALA A 210 -28.95 8.46 10.91
C ALA A 210 -29.65 9.77 11.29
N GLY A 211 -29.19 10.91 10.78
CA GLY A 211 -29.72 12.24 11.19
C GLY A 211 -29.50 12.54 12.67
N ILE A 212 -28.28 12.26 13.18
CA ILE A 212 -27.89 12.50 14.58
C ILE A 212 -26.66 13.40 14.66
N ASN A 213 -26.50 14.07 15.79
CA ASN A 213 -25.32 14.84 16.10
C ASN A 213 -24.56 14.21 17.27
N LEU A 214 -23.29 13.89 17.06
CA LEU A 214 -22.38 13.36 18.08
C LEU A 214 -21.11 14.23 18.11
N GLN A 215 -20.59 14.48 19.31
CA GLN A 215 -19.35 15.24 19.47
C GLN A 215 -18.13 14.37 19.18
N HIS A 216 -17.25 14.80 18.28
CA HIS A 216 -16.02 14.10 17.99
C HIS A 216 -14.95 14.38 19.05
N ILE A 217 -14.34 13.31 19.60
CA ILE A 217 -13.18 13.37 20.51
C ILE A 217 -12.03 12.65 19.82
N PRO A 218 -11.11 13.37 19.14
CA PRO A 218 -9.95 12.77 18.50
C PRO A 218 -8.89 12.40 19.54
N PHE A 219 -8.31 11.21 19.40
CA PHE A 219 -7.17 10.74 20.18
C PHE A 219 -5.93 10.66 19.29
N LYS A 220 -4.76 10.59 19.92
CA LYS A 220 -3.48 10.53 19.21
C LYS A 220 -3.30 9.20 18.45
N ASP A 221 -3.92 8.12 18.96
CA ASP A 221 -3.81 6.76 18.44
C ASP A 221 -5.06 5.92 18.77
N ALA A 222 -5.11 4.71 18.20
CA ALA A 222 -6.21 3.79 18.40
C ALA A 222 -6.29 3.26 19.84
N ALA A 223 -5.16 3.08 20.51
CA ALA A 223 -5.13 2.56 21.88
C ALA A 223 -5.78 3.55 22.85
N GLY A 224 -5.49 4.84 22.69
CA GLY A 224 -6.14 5.91 23.45
C GLY A 224 -7.66 5.97 23.22
N ALA A 225 -8.11 5.86 21.98
CA ALA A 225 -9.54 5.82 21.65
C ALA A 225 -10.25 4.61 22.29
N VAL A 226 -9.65 3.41 22.20
CA VAL A 226 -10.20 2.18 22.78
C VAL A 226 -10.24 2.26 24.31
N SER A 227 -9.15 2.70 24.96
CA SER A 227 -9.07 2.81 26.43
C SER A 227 -10.13 3.75 27.00
N ASN A 228 -10.37 4.90 26.32
CA ASN A 228 -11.39 5.85 26.75
C ASN A 228 -12.83 5.34 26.49
N LEU A 229 -13.04 4.56 25.43
CA LEU A 229 -14.33 3.90 25.18
C LEU A 229 -14.62 2.86 26.27
N VAL A 230 -13.68 1.99 26.60
CA VAL A 230 -13.81 0.98 27.66
C VAL A 230 -13.99 1.64 29.03
N GLY A 231 -13.28 2.73 29.26
CA GLY A 231 -13.38 3.52 30.52
C GLY A 231 -14.68 4.32 30.68
N GLY A 232 -15.51 4.43 29.64
CA GLY A 232 -16.76 5.18 29.65
C GLY A 232 -16.58 6.70 29.52
N HIS A 233 -15.40 7.18 29.16
CA HIS A 233 -15.12 8.59 28.90
C HIS A 233 -15.66 9.06 27.55
N VAL A 234 -15.89 8.13 26.64
CA VAL A 234 -16.60 8.35 25.37
C VAL A 234 -17.68 7.30 25.18
N SER A 235 -18.74 7.68 24.48
CA SER A 235 -19.97 6.89 24.35
C SER A 235 -19.90 5.83 23.28
N ALA A 236 -19.19 6.11 22.15
CA ALA A 236 -19.16 5.24 20.98
C ALA A 236 -17.85 5.35 20.22
N ALA A 237 -17.58 4.37 19.39
CA ALA A 237 -16.52 4.40 18.37
C ALA A 237 -16.83 3.41 17.25
N PHE A 238 -16.35 3.69 16.05
CA PHE A 238 -16.13 2.64 15.07
C PHE A 238 -14.74 2.04 15.27
N LEU A 239 -14.66 0.74 15.43
CA LEU A 239 -13.39 0.01 15.62
C LEU A 239 -13.30 -1.15 14.62
N PRO A 240 -12.10 -1.51 14.12
CA PRO A 240 -11.95 -2.76 13.39
C PRO A 240 -12.50 -3.94 14.20
N VAL A 241 -13.21 -4.85 13.54
CA VAL A 241 -13.89 -5.96 14.23
C VAL A 241 -12.93 -6.77 15.10
N HIS A 242 -11.71 -7.05 14.64
CA HIS A 242 -10.70 -7.79 15.40
C HIS A 242 -10.21 -7.04 16.66
N VAL A 243 -10.31 -5.71 16.68
CA VAL A 243 -10.02 -4.89 17.85
C VAL A 243 -11.21 -4.89 18.82
N ALA A 244 -12.44 -4.87 18.26
CA ALA A 244 -13.66 -4.82 19.06
C ALA A 244 -13.99 -6.14 19.76
N LEU A 245 -13.74 -7.29 19.11
CA LEU A 245 -14.09 -8.61 19.61
C LEU A 245 -13.47 -8.98 20.96
N PRO A 246 -12.18 -8.74 21.23
CA PRO A 246 -11.55 -9.10 22.50
C PRO A 246 -11.85 -8.13 23.64
N LEU A 247 -12.57 -7.04 23.40
CA LEU A 247 -12.87 -6.06 24.43
C LEU A 247 -13.83 -6.61 25.50
N PRO A 248 -13.77 -6.14 26.75
CA PRO A 248 -14.64 -6.59 27.82
C PRO A 248 -16.12 -6.30 27.50
N GLN A 249 -16.92 -7.35 27.31
CA GLN A 249 -18.32 -7.25 26.90
C GLN A 249 -19.25 -6.69 28.00
N ASP A 250 -18.80 -6.64 29.23
CA ASP A 250 -19.47 -5.96 30.34
C ASP A 250 -19.24 -4.44 30.31
N LYS A 251 -18.19 -3.97 29.61
CA LYS A 251 -17.83 -2.55 29.48
C LYS A 251 -18.26 -1.94 28.14
N VAL A 252 -18.24 -2.73 27.07
CA VAL A 252 -18.60 -2.27 25.74
C VAL A 252 -19.42 -3.32 24.98
N ARG A 253 -20.21 -2.85 24.01
CA ARG A 253 -21.05 -3.72 23.19
C ARG A 253 -20.88 -3.39 21.71
N ILE A 254 -20.71 -4.42 20.87
CA ILE A 254 -20.80 -4.31 19.43
C ILE A 254 -22.28 -4.33 19.06
N ILE A 255 -22.77 -3.29 18.39
CA ILE A 255 -24.18 -3.12 18.06
C ILE A 255 -24.46 -3.11 16.55
N GLY A 256 -23.42 -3.20 15.70
CA GLY A 256 -23.56 -3.27 14.27
C GLY A 256 -22.21 -3.40 13.58
N VAL A 257 -22.19 -3.90 12.35
CA VAL A 257 -21.01 -3.94 11.47
C VAL A 257 -21.26 -3.23 10.16
N THR A 258 -20.18 -2.68 9.57
CA THR A 258 -20.26 -1.83 8.36
C THR A 258 -20.26 -2.62 7.06
N SER A 259 -20.06 -3.93 7.10
CA SER A 259 -20.05 -4.79 5.93
C SER A 259 -21.47 -5.00 5.34
N GLY A 260 -21.55 -5.23 4.03
CA GLY A 260 -22.81 -5.50 3.34
C GLY A 260 -23.49 -6.83 3.76
N LYS A 261 -22.70 -7.74 4.38
CA LYS A 261 -23.17 -9.03 4.91
C LYS A 261 -22.59 -9.25 6.31
N ARG A 262 -23.28 -10.02 7.15
CA ARG A 262 -22.76 -10.42 8.45
C ARG A 262 -21.45 -11.18 8.31
N LEU A 263 -20.55 -10.94 9.25
CA LEU A 263 -19.25 -11.60 9.27
C LEU A 263 -19.37 -12.99 9.91
N ALA A 264 -18.60 -13.95 9.40
CA ALA A 264 -18.49 -15.29 9.99
C ALA A 264 -17.95 -15.24 11.44
N SER A 265 -17.10 -14.25 11.77
CA SER A 265 -16.58 -14.04 13.11
C SER A 265 -17.59 -13.45 14.10
N THR A 266 -18.69 -12.85 13.59
CA THR A 266 -19.73 -12.20 14.40
C THR A 266 -21.13 -12.42 13.80
N PRO A 267 -21.57 -13.67 13.60
CA PRO A 267 -22.82 -13.96 12.89
C PRO A 267 -24.07 -13.42 13.61
N GLN A 268 -23.99 -13.22 14.91
CA GLN A 268 -25.03 -12.64 15.74
C GLN A 268 -25.18 -11.12 15.60
N VAL A 269 -24.13 -10.41 15.11
CA VAL A 269 -24.14 -8.96 14.93
C VAL A 269 -24.75 -8.61 13.57
N ALA A 270 -25.84 -7.88 13.57
CA ALA A 270 -26.49 -7.42 12.34
C ALA A 270 -25.64 -6.34 11.65
N THR A 271 -25.69 -6.28 10.33
CA THR A 271 -25.11 -5.19 9.57
C THR A 271 -25.91 -3.90 9.77
N LEU A 272 -25.30 -2.75 9.50
CA LEU A 272 -26.03 -1.48 9.55
C LEU A 272 -27.12 -1.42 8.47
N ILE A 273 -26.91 -2.08 7.32
CA ILE A 273 -27.95 -2.21 6.28
C ILE A 273 -29.17 -2.96 6.82
N GLU A 274 -28.99 -4.12 7.47
CA GLU A 274 -30.08 -4.89 8.08
C GLU A 274 -30.81 -4.09 9.16
N GLN A 275 -30.13 -3.11 9.76
CA GLN A 275 -30.67 -2.24 10.81
C GLN A 275 -31.30 -0.94 10.26
N GLY A 276 -31.62 -0.86 8.96
CA GLY A 276 -32.38 0.25 8.39
C GLY A 276 -31.53 1.44 7.93
N PHE A 277 -30.22 1.22 7.65
CA PHE A 277 -29.34 2.20 7.03
C PHE A 277 -28.95 1.73 5.62
N PRO A 278 -29.84 1.87 4.61
CA PRO A 278 -29.65 1.33 3.28
C PRO A 278 -28.40 1.95 2.62
N GLY A 279 -27.59 1.10 2.00
CA GLY A 279 -26.36 1.52 1.33
C GLY A 279 -25.22 1.92 2.28
N PHE A 280 -25.38 1.67 3.58
CA PHE A 280 -24.31 1.94 4.55
C PHE A 280 -23.27 0.81 4.52
N GLU A 281 -22.30 0.97 3.66
CA GLU A 281 -21.10 0.13 3.62
C GLU A 281 -19.87 0.99 3.80
N ALA A 282 -18.97 0.57 4.69
CA ALA A 282 -17.69 1.22 4.90
C ALA A 282 -16.63 0.18 5.25
N TYR A 283 -15.50 0.26 4.58
CA TYR A 283 -14.38 -0.64 4.75
C TYR A 283 -13.09 0.15 4.90
N ILE A 284 -12.11 -0.43 5.57
CA ILE A 284 -10.71 -0.04 5.41
C ILE A 284 -10.16 -0.93 4.32
N ARG A 285 -9.90 -0.37 3.13
CA ARG A 285 -9.32 -1.11 2.01
C ARG A 285 -7.81 -1.03 2.07
N PHE A 286 -7.15 -2.14 1.91
CA PHE A 286 -5.70 -2.22 1.80
C PHE A 286 -5.34 -2.69 0.40
N GLY A 287 -4.47 -1.96 -0.27
CA GLY A 287 -4.09 -2.33 -1.62
C GLY A 287 -2.66 -1.97 -1.96
N ILE A 288 -2.22 -2.56 -3.05
CA ILE A 288 -0.90 -2.35 -3.61
C ILE A 288 -1.00 -1.59 -4.93
N LEU A 289 -0.14 -0.56 -5.10
CA LEU A 289 -0.12 0.33 -6.25
C LEU A 289 1.31 0.51 -6.74
N ALA A 290 1.46 0.86 -8.02
CA ALA A 290 2.71 1.28 -8.63
C ALA A 290 2.67 2.79 -8.98
N PRO A 291 3.80 3.44 -9.28
CA PRO A 291 3.81 4.76 -9.88
C PRO A 291 3.05 4.78 -11.21
N ALA A 292 2.43 5.91 -11.53
CA ALA A 292 1.81 6.11 -12.85
C ALA A 292 2.85 5.94 -13.96
N GLY A 293 2.42 5.38 -15.10
CA GLY A 293 3.32 5.10 -16.23
C GLY A 293 4.07 3.76 -16.11
N THR A 294 3.88 3.00 -15.02
CA THR A 294 4.35 1.60 -14.98
C THR A 294 3.73 0.82 -16.13
N PRO A 295 4.52 0.06 -16.93
CA PRO A 295 4.03 -0.67 -18.08
C PRO A 295 2.82 -1.55 -17.75
N PRO A 296 1.75 -1.52 -18.56
CA PRO A 296 0.51 -2.26 -18.29
C PRO A 296 0.72 -3.76 -18.11
N GLU A 297 1.62 -4.37 -18.89
CA GLU A 297 1.99 -5.78 -18.79
C GLU A 297 2.65 -6.12 -17.45
N LEU A 298 3.36 -5.16 -16.85
CA LEU A 298 3.98 -5.33 -15.54
C LEU A 298 2.93 -5.21 -14.43
N VAL A 299 2.00 -4.26 -14.55
CA VAL A 299 0.86 -4.11 -13.64
C VAL A 299 0.02 -5.37 -13.64
N GLU A 300 -0.31 -5.92 -14.82
CA GLU A 300 -1.11 -7.15 -14.96
C GLU A 300 -0.38 -8.36 -14.35
N ARG A 301 0.93 -8.51 -14.62
CA ARG A 301 1.76 -9.56 -14.02
C ARG A 301 1.74 -9.50 -12.49
N TYR A 302 1.88 -8.31 -11.93
CA TYR A 302 1.85 -8.11 -10.49
C TYR A 302 0.45 -8.36 -9.91
N SER A 303 -0.59 -7.85 -10.56
CA SER A 303 -1.99 -8.05 -10.16
C SER A 303 -2.34 -9.53 -10.08
N LYS A 304 -2.00 -10.31 -11.11
CA LYS A 304 -2.21 -11.76 -11.12
C LYS A 304 -1.49 -12.46 -9.97
N ALA A 305 -0.20 -12.14 -9.79
CA ALA A 305 0.61 -12.77 -8.75
C ALA A 305 0.13 -12.42 -7.33
N VAL A 306 -0.21 -11.15 -7.08
CA VAL A 306 -0.81 -10.71 -5.81
C VAL A 306 -2.13 -11.43 -5.57
N GLY A 307 -3.01 -11.47 -6.58
CA GLY A 307 -4.29 -12.17 -6.47
C GLY A 307 -4.16 -13.65 -6.15
N GLU A 308 -3.19 -14.35 -6.75
CA GLU A 308 -2.92 -15.76 -6.45
C GLU A 308 -2.41 -15.96 -5.01
N VAL A 309 -1.50 -15.10 -4.54
CA VAL A 309 -0.98 -15.15 -3.18
C VAL A 309 -2.09 -14.85 -2.16
N VAL A 310 -2.86 -13.79 -2.38
CA VAL A 310 -3.91 -13.36 -1.45
C VAL A 310 -5.04 -14.41 -1.33
N ARG A 311 -5.36 -15.11 -2.41
CA ARG A 311 -6.40 -16.16 -2.41
C ARG A 311 -5.87 -17.54 -2.02
N SER A 312 -4.60 -17.68 -1.62
CA SER A 312 -4.12 -18.95 -1.05
C SER A 312 -4.81 -19.24 0.27
N THR A 313 -5.10 -20.52 0.53
CA THR A 313 -5.77 -20.95 1.78
C THR A 313 -5.02 -20.44 3.01
N GLU A 314 -3.69 -20.53 3.00
CA GLU A 314 -2.84 -20.09 4.10
C GLU A 314 -3.04 -18.60 4.41
N LEU A 315 -3.03 -17.73 3.39
CA LEU A 315 -3.16 -16.30 3.61
C LEU A 315 -4.61 -15.90 3.92
N VAL A 316 -5.61 -16.54 3.31
CA VAL A 316 -7.02 -16.35 3.66
C VAL A 316 -7.27 -16.65 5.13
N ASP A 317 -6.76 -17.78 5.64
CA ASP A 317 -6.91 -18.16 7.05
C ASP A 317 -6.17 -17.17 7.97
N GLN A 318 -4.98 -16.73 7.56
CA GLN A 318 -4.21 -15.75 8.31
C GLN A 318 -4.93 -14.39 8.40
N LEU A 319 -5.41 -13.86 7.28
CA LEU A 319 -6.16 -12.60 7.22
C LEU A 319 -7.46 -12.69 8.00
N THR A 320 -8.17 -13.83 7.93
CA THR A 320 -9.40 -14.06 8.70
C THR A 320 -9.12 -14.01 10.22
N ARG A 321 -8.01 -14.60 10.69
CA ARG A 321 -7.61 -14.47 12.11
C ARG A 321 -7.27 -13.03 12.51
N GLN A 322 -6.78 -12.24 11.57
CA GLN A 322 -6.53 -10.80 11.77
C GLN A 322 -7.81 -9.95 11.64
N GLY A 323 -8.97 -10.56 11.40
CA GLY A 323 -10.26 -9.87 11.21
C GLY A 323 -10.35 -9.11 9.89
N LEU A 324 -9.55 -9.53 8.92
CA LEU A 324 -9.55 -9.01 7.56
C LEU A 324 -10.20 -10.01 6.60
N THR A 325 -10.79 -9.50 5.54
CA THR A 325 -11.31 -10.31 4.42
C THR A 325 -10.31 -10.22 3.27
N ALA A 326 -9.77 -11.35 2.85
CA ALA A 326 -8.92 -11.45 1.67
C ALA A 326 -9.72 -11.11 0.40
N VAL A 327 -9.17 -10.25 -0.47
CA VAL A 327 -9.81 -9.86 -1.74
C VAL A 327 -9.03 -10.41 -2.93
N GLY A 328 -7.79 -9.99 -3.12
CA GLY A 328 -6.96 -10.42 -4.24
C GLY A 328 -7.58 -10.04 -5.59
N GLY A 329 -8.14 -8.83 -5.68
CA GLY A 329 -8.81 -8.32 -6.87
C GLY A 329 -7.87 -8.01 -8.02
N THR A 330 -8.42 -7.81 -9.23
CA THR A 330 -7.67 -7.34 -10.40
C THR A 330 -7.32 -5.86 -10.29
N SER A 331 -6.39 -5.40 -11.11
CA SER A 331 -6.04 -3.97 -11.24
C SER A 331 -7.29 -3.13 -11.55
N GLN A 332 -8.13 -3.59 -12.48
CA GLN A 332 -9.37 -2.91 -12.85
C GLN A 332 -10.36 -2.86 -11.68
N SER A 333 -10.65 -3.98 -11.01
CA SER A 333 -11.60 -4.00 -9.89
C SER A 333 -11.13 -3.11 -8.74
N TYR A 334 -9.82 -3.01 -8.51
CA TYR A 334 -9.28 -2.13 -7.49
C TYR A 334 -9.39 -0.64 -7.88
N ALA A 335 -9.17 -0.31 -9.15
CA ALA A 335 -9.40 1.06 -9.65
C ALA A 335 -10.87 1.48 -9.51
N GLU A 336 -11.81 0.58 -9.80
CA GLU A 336 -13.25 0.80 -9.63
C GLU A 336 -13.61 1.00 -8.15
N ALA A 337 -13.02 0.22 -7.23
CA ALA A 337 -13.22 0.37 -5.80
C ALA A 337 -12.72 1.74 -5.29
N ILE A 338 -11.54 2.17 -5.73
CA ILE A 338 -11.00 3.51 -5.39
C ILE A 338 -11.94 4.61 -5.89
N ALA A 339 -12.47 4.50 -7.13
CA ALA A 339 -13.38 5.48 -7.69
C ALA A 339 -14.71 5.55 -6.92
N ALA A 340 -15.26 4.41 -6.50
CA ALA A 340 -16.45 4.32 -5.66
C ALA A 340 -16.23 4.99 -4.29
N ASP A 341 -15.11 4.67 -3.63
CA ASP A 341 -14.76 5.26 -2.34
C ASP A 341 -14.54 6.78 -2.45
N LEU A 342 -13.89 7.27 -3.51
CA LEU A 342 -13.77 8.70 -3.77
C LEU A 342 -15.12 9.41 -3.87
N SER A 343 -16.07 8.80 -4.57
CA SER A 343 -17.43 9.34 -4.70
C SER A 343 -18.14 9.37 -3.34
N GLN A 344 -18.04 8.29 -2.56
CA GLN A 344 -18.64 8.18 -1.24
C GLN A 344 -18.06 9.22 -0.26
N TRP A 345 -16.73 9.26 -0.13
CA TRP A 345 -16.07 10.15 0.83
C TRP A 345 -16.21 11.63 0.47
N ARG A 346 -16.26 11.97 -0.82
CA ARG A 346 -16.61 13.33 -1.25
C ARG A 346 -17.94 13.79 -0.64
N LYS A 347 -18.95 12.94 -0.73
CA LYS A 347 -20.27 13.23 -0.17
C LYS A 347 -20.23 13.32 1.36
N VAL A 348 -19.60 12.35 2.03
CA VAL A 348 -19.50 12.34 3.52
C VAL A 348 -18.80 13.58 4.04
N VAL A 349 -17.68 13.99 3.42
CA VAL A 349 -16.93 15.19 3.86
C VAL A 349 -17.75 16.47 3.62
N ALA A 350 -18.44 16.57 2.48
CA ALA A 350 -19.29 17.72 2.17
C ALA A 350 -20.50 17.82 3.13
N ASP A 351 -21.23 16.72 3.32
CA ASP A 351 -22.44 16.68 4.16
C ASP A 351 -22.09 16.86 5.65
N GLY A 352 -21.00 16.24 6.11
CA GLY A 352 -20.50 16.32 7.48
C GLY A 352 -19.79 17.63 7.81
N LYS A 353 -19.55 18.50 6.81
CA LYS A 353 -18.76 19.75 6.96
C LYS A 353 -17.44 19.50 7.69
N ILE A 354 -16.80 18.39 7.38
CA ILE A 354 -15.55 17.97 8.03
C ILE A 354 -14.43 18.90 7.58
N VAL A 355 -13.87 19.65 8.53
CA VAL A 355 -12.73 20.54 8.28
C VAL A 355 -11.54 20.01 9.07
N THR A 356 -10.37 19.98 8.46
CA THR A 356 -9.12 19.74 9.16
C THR A 356 -8.37 21.06 9.31
N ASP A 357 -7.82 21.32 10.47
CA ASP A 357 -7.02 22.52 10.76
C ASP A 357 -5.59 22.48 10.15
N ASN A 358 -5.32 21.51 9.26
CA ASN A 358 -4.00 21.31 8.64
C ASN A 358 -3.85 22.00 7.29
#